data_3fd138881cc16e9c74b70f830125abc8
#
_entry.id   3fd138881cc16e9c74b70f830125abc8
#
_cell.length_a   1.000
_cell.length_b   1.000
_cell.length_c   1.000
_cell.angle_alpha   90.00
_cell.angle_beta   90.00
_cell.angle_gamma   90.00
#
_symmetry.space_group_name_H-M   'P 1'
#
loop_
_entity.id
_entity.type
_entity.pdbx_description
1 polymer ?
#
loop_
_entity_poly.entity_id
_entity_poly.type
_entity_poly.pdbx_seq_one_letter_code
_entity_poly.pdbx_strand_id
1 'polypeptide(L)'
;MNPFINKQCREYSPQESALNLSEIEEKRRHTPEWQYWAPENHLERVYRFDNYPDTIDFVNKVAQIAEEQNHHPCITIHYNRCKIVYVTHSVKGLTDNDFICAANIDALSAV
;
A
#
# COMPACT_ATOMS: atom_id res chain seq x y z
N MET A 1 13.97 -11.07 -4.39
CA MET A 1 13.36 -9.94 -5.15
C MET A 1 11.85 -9.93 -4.98
N ASN A 2 11.29 -8.77 -4.77
CA ASN A 2 9.85 -8.65 -4.58
C ASN A 2 9.15 -8.72 -5.93
N PRO A 3 8.24 -9.71 -6.13
CA PRO A 3 7.61 -9.90 -7.44
C PRO A 3 6.61 -8.78 -7.80
N PHE A 4 6.22 -7.93 -6.84
CA PHE A 4 5.24 -6.86 -7.11
C PHE A 4 5.86 -5.57 -7.65
N ILE A 5 7.17 -5.36 -7.50
CA ILE A 5 7.82 -4.09 -7.83
C ILE A 5 7.68 -3.73 -9.32
N ASN A 6 7.73 -4.72 -10.21
CA ASN A 6 7.67 -4.46 -11.65
C ASN A 6 6.28 -4.66 -12.25
N LYS A 7 5.26 -4.80 -11.42
CA LYS A 7 3.89 -4.97 -11.89
C LYS A 7 3.15 -3.65 -11.93
N GLN A 8 2.12 -3.60 -12.79
CA GLN A 8 1.25 -2.44 -12.92
C GLN A 8 -0.11 -2.75 -12.32
N CYS A 9 -0.68 -1.78 -11.62
CA CYS A 9 -2.05 -1.87 -11.14
C CYS A 9 -3.02 -1.83 -12.32
N ARG A 10 -4.20 -2.41 -12.12
CA ARG A 10 -5.27 -2.39 -13.12
C ARG A 10 -6.60 -2.09 -12.45
N GLU A 11 -7.61 -1.77 -13.23
CA GLU A 11 -8.95 -1.59 -12.71
C GLU A 11 -9.58 -2.94 -12.35
N TYR A 12 -10.33 -2.96 -11.24
CA TYR A 12 -11.14 -4.10 -10.82
C TYR A 12 -12.60 -3.69 -10.85
N SER A 13 -13.44 -4.48 -11.51
CA SER A 13 -14.87 -4.22 -11.53
C SER A 13 -15.52 -4.66 -10.20
N PRO A 14 -16.69 -4.08 -9.85
CA PRO A 14 -17.40 -4.50 -8.63
C PRO A 14 -17.83 -5.97 -8.62
N GLN A 15 -17.83 -6.63 -9.77
CA GLN A 15 -18.20 -8.05 -9.88
C GLN A 15 -17.02 -8.99 -9.61
N GLU A 16 -15.79 -8.46 -9.59
CA GLU A 16 -14.62 -9.28 -9.28
C GLU A 16 -14.51 -9.48 -7.76
N SER A 17 -13.89 -10.58 -7.37
CA SER A 17 -13.73 -10.92 -5.97
C SER A 17 -12.44 -10.35 -5.41
N ALA A 18 -12.50 -9.86 -4.17
CA ALA A 18 -11.29 -9.54 -3.42
C ALA A 18 -10.52 -10.82 -3.09
N LEU A 19 -9.25 -10.67 -2.72
CA LEU A 19 -8.43 -11.78 -2.27
C LEU A 19 -9.01 -12.39 -0.99
N ASN A 20 -8.91 -13.72 -0.86
CA ASN A 20 -9.30 -14.40 0.36
C ASN A 20 -8.13 -14.38 1.36
N LEU A 21 -8.37 -14.84 2.59
CA LEU A 21 -7.36 -14.79 3.65
C LEU A 21 -6.10 -15.56 3.30
N SER A 22 -6.23 -16.71 2.66
CA SER A 22 -5.08 -17.52 2.26
C SER A 22 -4.20 -16.77 1.25
N GLU A 23 -4.84 -16.15 0.26
CA GLU A 23 -4.15 -15.34 -0.75
C GLU A 23 -3.47 -14.12 -0.13
N ILE A 24 -4.15 -13.45 0.80
CA ILE A 24 -3.60 -12.29 1.50
C ILE A 24 -2.35 -12.68 2.27
N GLU A 25 -2.38 -13.77 3.02
CA GLU A 25 -1.22 -14.23 3.79
C GLU A 25 -0.04 -14.59 2.90
N GLU A 26 -0.30 -15.24 1.76
CA GLU A 26 0.74 -15.56 0.79
C GLU A 26 1.41 -14.30 0.26
N LYS A 27 0.62 -13.33 -0.17
CA LYS A 27 1.15 -12.09 -0.77
C LYS A 27 1.81 -11.18 0.24
N ARG A 28 1.31 -11.17 1.48
CA ARG A 28 1.89 -10.38 2.56
C ARG A 28 3.33 -10.78 2.89
N ARG A 29 3.73 -11.99 2.54
CA ARG A 29 5.11 -12.44 2.74
C ARG A 29 6.13 -11.56 2.00
N HIS A 30 5.70 -10.88 0.94
CA HIS A 30 6.55 -9.98 0.17
C HIS A 30 6.52 -8.54 0.69
N THR A 31 5.60 -8.25 1.60
CA THR A 31 5.47 -6.94 2.25
C THR A 31 5.25 -7.15 3.75
N PRO A 32 6.23 -7.77 4.45
CA PRO A 32 6.01 -8.27 5.82
C PRO A 32 5.75 -7.19 6.86
N GLU A 33 6.14 -5.95 6.59
CA GLU A 33 5.92 -4.84 7.51
C GLU A 33 4.52 -4.25 7.41
N TRP A 34 3.77 -4.63 6.37
CA TRP A 34 2.38 -4.18 6.20
C TRP A 34 1.45 -5.12 6.95
N GLN A 35 0.47 -4.55 7.65
CA GLN A 35 -0.51 -5.30 8.44
C GLN A 35 -1.84 -5.35 7.72
N TYR A 36 -2.49 -6.50 7.76
CA TYR A 36 -3.84 -6.66 7.25
C TYR A 36 -4.83 -6.48 8.40
N TRP A 37 -5.79 -5.58 8.23
CA TRP A 37 -6.85 -5.32 9.19
C TRP A 37 -8.16 -5.92 8.70
N ALA A 38 -8.56 -7.04 9.33
CA ALA A 38 -9.74 -7.79 8.90
C ALA A 38 -11.04 -7.00 8.95
N PRO A 39 -11.34 -6.21 10.01
CA PRO A 39 -12.61 -5.49 10.06
C PRO A 39 -12.83 -4.55 8.88
N GLU A 40 -11.78 -3.84 8.45
CA GLU A 40 -11.86 -2.88 7.36
C GLU A 40 -11.37 -3.45 6.03
N ASN A 41 -10.84 -4.68 6.03
CA ASN A 41 -10.31 -5.33 4.84
C ASN A 41 -9.26 -4.48 4.13
N HIS A 42 -8.34 -3.88 4.90
CA HIS A 42 -7.30 -3.04 4.30
C HIS A 42 -5.89 -3.43 4.74
N LEU A 43 -4.91 -2.91 4.02
CA LEU A 43 -3.49 -3.11 4.28
C LEU A 43 -2.93 -1.79 4.78
N GLU A 44 -2.14 -1.80 5.88
CA GLU A 44 -1.59 -0.56 6.39
C GLU A 44 -0.17 -0.71 6.91
N ARG A 45 0.57 0.39 6.87
CA ARG A 45 1.90 0.49 7.45
C ARG A 45 2.14 1.92 7.94
N VAL A 46 2.88 2.04 9.06
CA VAL A 46 3.34 3.32 9.59
C VAL A 46 4.84 3.46 9.29
N TYR A 47 5.21 4.58 8.68
CA TYR A 47 6.62 4.94 8.43
C TYR A 47 7.01 6.06 9.37
N ARG A 48 8.23 6.00 9.94
CA ARG A 48 8.71 6.97 10.92
C ARG A 48 9.93 7.71 10.38
N PHE A 49 10.04 8.98 10.76
CA PHE A 49 11.11 9.88 10.30
C PHE A 49 11.64 10.69 11.48
N ASP A 50 12.74 11.42 11.25
CA ASP A 50 13.34 12.24 12.29
C ASP A 50 12.67 13.60 12.44
N ASN A 51 12.05 14.10 11.38
CA ASN A 51 11.50 15.46 11.33
C ASN A 51 10.36 15.56 10.33
N TYR A 52 9.71 16.71 10.33
CA TYR A 52 8.56 16.97 9.46
C TYR A 52 8.93 17.07 7.98
N PRO A 53 10.00 17.80 7.59
CA PRO A 53 10.38 17.84 6.18
C PRO A 53 10.64 16.47 5.57
N ASP A 54 11.27 15.56 6.31
CA ASP A 54 11.51 14.20 5.82
C ASP A 54 10.21 13.43 5.67
N THR A 55 9.29 13.62 6.61
CA THR A 55 7.97 13.00 6.54
C THR A 55 7.22 13.44 5.28
N ILE A 56 7.19 14.75 5.03
CA ILE A 56 6.49 15.32 3.86
C ILE A 56 7.16 14.91 2.56
N ASP A 57 8.49 14.85 2.52
CA ASP A 57 9.21 14.41 1.35
C ASP A 57 8.82 12.98 0.97
N PHE A 58 8.73 12.10 1.96
CA PHE A 58 8.28 10.72 1.74
C PHE A 58 6.84 10.66 1.24
N VAL A 59 5.95 11.46 1.84
CA VAL A 59 4.54 11.51 1.42
C VAL A 59 4.42 11.93 -0.04
N ASN A 60 5.23 12.89 -0.47
CA ASN A 60 5.24 13.33 -1.88
C ASN A 60 5.65 12.19 -2.82
N LYS A 61 6.61 11.37 -2.41
CA LYS A 61 7.02 10.22 -3.22
C LYS A 61 5.94 9.14 -3.27
N VAL A 62 5.24 8.93 -2.16
CA VAL A 62 4.09 8.01 -2.12
C VAL A 62 2.99 8.50 -3.06
N ALA A 63 2.71 9.81 -3.03
CA ALA A 63 1.71 10.40 -3.92
C ALA A 63 2.06 10.19 -5.39
N GLN A 64 3.34 10.28 -5.74
CA GLN A 64 3.78 10.04 -7.12
C GLN A 64 3.50 8.60 -7.54
N ILE A 65 3.80 7.63 -6.68
CA ILE A 65 3.50 6.22 -6.96
C ILE A 65 2.00 6.02 -7.14
N ALA A 66 1.19 6.62 -6.26
CA ALA A 66 -0.27 6.51 -6.33
C ALA A 66 -0.81 7.02 -7.67
N GLU A 67 -0.27 8.15 -8.15
CA GLU A 67 -0.67 8.72 -9.43
C GLU A 67 -0.22 7.85 -10.60
N GLU A 68 1.00 7.36 -10.58
CA GLU A 68 1.52 6.48 -11.64
C GLU A 68 0.73 5.19 -11.74
N GLN A 69 0.31 4.63 -10.62
CA GLN A 69 -0.43 3.37 -10.56
C GLN A 69 -1.95 3.56 -10.64
N ASN A 70 -2.41 4.81 -10.57
CA ASN A 70 -3.83 5.13 -10.49
C ASN A 70 -4.54 4.32 -9.40
N HIS A 71 -3.88 4.20 -8.23
CA HIS A 71 -4.39 3.51 -7.07
C HIS A 71 -3.97 4.28 -5.83
N HIS A 72 -4.91 4.96 -5.19
CA HIS A 72 -4.63 6.00 -4.20
C HIS A 72 -4.87 5.49 -2.78
N PRO A 73 -3.92 5.73 -1.87
CA PRO A 73 -4.06 5.35 -0.46
C PRO A 73 -4.75 6.44 0.35
N CYS A 74 -5.16 6.07 1.56
CA CYS A 74 -5.44 7.05 2.59
C CYS A 74 -4.13 7.29 3.35
N ILE A 75 -3.72 8.55 3.50
CA ILE A 75 -2.48 8.92 4.18
C ILE A 75 -2.82 9.80 5.37
N THR A 76 -2.35 9.40 6.56
CA THR A 76 -2.46 10.21 7.77
C THR A 76 -1.06 10.70 8.12
N ILE A 77 -0.89 12.02 8.22
CA ILE A 77 0.41 12.65 8.40
C ILE A 77 0.50 13.21 9.82
N HIS A 78 1.60 12.89 10.51
CA HIS A 78 1.98 13.49 11.79
C HIS A 78 3.36 14.13 11.62
N TYR A 79 3.85 14.77 12.69
CA TYR A 79 5.14 15.48 12.64
C TYR A 79 6.27 14.60 12.07
N ASN A 80 6.40 13.39 12.58
CA ASN A 80 7.52 12.52 12.25
C ASN A 80 7.09 11.12 11.83
N ARG A 81 5.84 10.96 11.38
CA ARG A 81 5.38 9.66 10.88
C ARG A 81 4.19 9.83 9.96
N CYS A 82 3.99 8.85 9.11
CA CYS A 82 2.78 8.78 8.30
C CYS A 82 2.25 7.36 8.28
N LYS A 83 0.94 7.23 8.32
CA LYS A 83 0.26 5.95 8.16
C LYS A 83 -0.34 5.90 6.77
N ILE A 84 -0.06 4.81 6.06
CA ILE A 84 -0.55 4.59 4.71
C ILE A 84 -1.49 3.39 4.73
N VAL A 85 -2.69 3.59 4.18
CA VAL A 85 -3.72 2.55 4.13
C VAL A 85 -4.12 2.34 2.69
N TYR A 86 -4.07 1.07 2.23
CA TYR A 86 -4.49 0.69 0.90
C TYR A 86 -5.65 -0.30 0.96
N VAL A 87 -6.61 -0.10 0.09
CA VAL A 87 -7.73 -1.02 -0.14
C VAL A 87 -8.23 -0.79 -1.56
N THR A 88 -8.78 -1.83 -2.18
CA THR A 88 -9.41 -1.69 -3.51
C THR A 88 -10.91 -1.54 -3.31
N HIS A 89 -11.39 -0.29 -3.35
CA HIS A 89 -12.78 0.04 -2.99
C HIS A 89 -13.82 -0.66 -3.86
N SER A 90 -13.54 -0.85 -5.13
CA SER A 90 -14.50 -1.48 -6.04
C SER A 90 -14.88 -2.90 -5.64
N VAL A 91 -13.96 -3.63 -4.98
CA VAL A 91 -14.21 -4.99 -4.51
C VAL A 91 -14.34 -5.08 -2.98
N LYS A 92 -14.22 -3.94 -2.30
CA LYS A 92 -14.34 -3.83 -0.84
C LYS A 92 -13.35 -4.74 -0.10
N GLY A 93 -12.12 -4.80 -0.59
CA GLY A 93 -11.08 -5.62 0.00
C GLY A 93 -9.78 -5.48 -0.76
N LEU A 94 -8.86 -6.43 -0.54
CA LEU A 94 -7.54 -6.38 -1.14
C LEU A 94 -7.50 -7.07 -2.50
N THR A 95 -6.65 -6.52 -3.37
CA THR A 95 -6.29 -7.10 -4.66
C THR A 95 -4.78 -7.01 -4.80
N ASP A 96 -4.24 -7.49 -5.92
CA ASP A 96 -2.83 -7.32 -6.22
C ASP A 96 -2.41 -5.85 -6.25
N ASN A 97 -3.33 -4.94 -6.61
CA ASN A 97 -3.02 -3.50 -6.65
C ASN A 97 -2.46 -3.00 -5.31
N ASP A 98 -3.05 -3.44 -4.21
CA ASP A 98 -2.65 -2.99 -2.88
C ASP A 98 -1.22 -3.46 -2.57
N PHE A 99 -0.87 -4.68 -2.95
CA PHE A 99 0.46 -5.22 -2.74
C PHE A 99 1.48 -4.62 -3.70
N ILE A 100 1.09 -4.32 -4.92
CA ILE A 100 1.96 -3.64 -5.88
C ILE A 100 2.38 -2.27 -5.32
N CYS A 101 1.42 -1.49 -4.86
CA CYS A 101 1.71 -0.17 -4.28
C CYS A 101 2.52 -0.29 -3.00
N ALA A 102 2.16 -1.22 -2.11
CA ALA A 102 2.90 -1.44 -0.87
C ALA A 102 4.37 -1.78 -1.13
N ALA A 103 4.64 -2.66 -2.09
CA ALA A 103 6.00 -3.05 -2.43
C ALA A 103 6.80 -1.88 -2.99
N ASN A 104 6.19 -1.07 -3.85
CA ASN A 104 6.86 0.08 -4.44
C ASN A 104 7.17 1.16 -3.40
N ILE A 105 6.26 1.35 -2.43
CA ILE A 105 6.49 2.30 -1.35
C ILE A 105 7.61 1.79 -0.43
N ASP A 106 7.63 0.50 -0.12
CA ASP A 106 8.71 -0.09 0.68
C ASP A 106 10.07 0.11 0.01
N ALA A 107 10.13 0.05 -1.31
CA ALA A 107 11.38 0.26 -2.04
C ALA A 107 11.90 1.69 -1.86
N LEU A 108 11.04 2.68 -1.61
CA LEU A 108 11.47 4.04 -1.32
C LEU A 108 12.22 4.13 0.01
N SER A 109 11.78 3.40 1.01
CA SER A 109 12.34 3.46 2.35
C SER A 109 13.59 2.59 2.52
N ALA A 110 13.91 1.76 1.54
CA ALA A 110 15.08 0.88 1.58
C ALA A 110 16.38 1.60 1.26
N VAL A 111 16.31 2.87 0.93
CA VAL A 111 17.47 3.66 0.53
C VAL A 111 18.22 4.23 1.73
#